data_2f0631d39f5b3d66dbf6133748940e80
#
_entry.id   2f0631d39f5b3d66dbf6133748940e80
#
_cell.length_a   1.000
_cell.length_b   1.000
_cell.length_c   1.000
_cell.angle_alpha   90.00
_cell.angle_beta   90.00
_cell.angle_gamma   90.00
#
_symmetry.space_group_name_H-M   'P 1'
#
loop_
_entity.id
_entity.type
_entity.pdbx_description
1 polymer ?
#
loop_
_entity_poly.entity_id
_entity_poly.type
_entity_poly.pdbx_seq_one_letter_code
_entity_poly.pdbx_strand_id
1 'polypeptide(L)'
;MGDSYPKFLAAAVQAAPIFLDREATVEKACKLIGEAAAQGARLIVFSEAWIPSFPYWPREFLASRSQYGDASLQAHVALIKNAVEIPSESTRRLCQAARQADASVMVGINERDAVSGGTLYNTQLYIDRAGQILGKHRKLVPTGTERVIWGRGDGSDLRVFATDCGRIGGLICWENFMPLPRAALMAQGQQIHLAHFPGSAPTPQDLSHANVSQIFCRYYAFEGQVFVICAMGYMTAETVPDDFPLKDAMDFSTTGRGGSVIISPTGKYLAGPVYDRETILYAEINLEEILEVKARLDTAGHYARWDVTRLLVNSEHYGPFVMPPTPDISQHDRWRIVERTHDGEATGSERELPKSLASESAKKPKL
;
A
#
# COMPACT_ATOMS: atom_id res chain seq x y z
N MET A 1 -33.61 -19.96 -4.92
CA MET A 1 -32.26 -19.94 -4.35
C MET A 1 -31.76 -18.52 -4.47
N GLY A 2 -31.09 -17.99 -3.44
CA GLY A 2 -30.49 -16.64 -3.49
C GLY A 2 -29.15 -16.65 -4.25
N ASP A 3 -28.48 -15.50 -4.25
CA ASP A 3 -27.13 -15.36 -4.82
C ASP A 3 -26.11 -16.21 -4.07
N SER A 4 -25.12 -16.74 -4.76
CA SER A 4 -24.00 -17.47 -4.18
C SER A 4 -22.75 -16.56 -4.15
N TYR A 5 -21.96 -16.70 -3.09
CA TYR A 5 -20.75 -15.89 -2.88
C TYR A 5 -19.49 -16.75 -3.04
N PRO A 6 -18.39 -16.17 -3.53
CA PRO A 6 -17.13 -16.89 -3.70
C PRO A 6 -16.63 -17.54 -2.41
N LYS A 7 -16.18 -18.78 -2.56
CA LYS A 7 -15.46 -19.54 -1.55
C LYS A 7 -14.17 -20.07 -2.17
N PHE A 8 -13.03 -19.76 -1.58
CA PHE A 8 -11.73 -20.06 -2.16
C PHE A 8 -10.62 -20.09 -1.10
N LEU A 9 -9.47 -20.66 -1.46
CA LEU A 9 -8.28 -20.66 -0.62
C LEU A 9 -7.45 -19.41 -0.89
N ALA A 10 -7.08 -18.70 0.17
CA ALA A 10 -6.13 -17.58 0.12
C ALA A 10 -4.78 -17.99 0.71
N ALA A 11 -3.71 -17.35 0.24
CA ALA A 11 -2.35 -17.58 0.69
C ALA A 11 -1.65 -16.28 1.09
N ALA A 12 -0.98 -16.28 2.25
CA ALA A 12 -0.05 -15.23 2.67
C ALA A 12 1.38 -15.78 2.63
N VAL A 13 2.20 -15.21 1.75
CA VAL A 13 3.59 -15.64 1.53
C VAL A 13 4.50 -14.92 2.51
N GLN A 14 5.14 -15.69 3.39
CA GLN A 14 6.18 -15.25 4.30
C GLN A 14 7.49 -15.91 3.90
N ALA A 15 8.28 -15.20 3.09
CA ALA A 15 9.55 -15.69 2.57
C ALA A 15 10.56 -14.56 2.44
N ALA A 16 11.85 -14.86 2.55
CA ALA A 16 12.89 -13.91 2.26
C ALA A 16 12.97 -13.64 0.74
N PRO A 17 13.16 -12.40 0.31
CA PRO A 17 13.58 -12.13 -1.06
C PRO A 17 15.02 -12.60 -1.29
N ILE A 18 15.49 -12.55 -2.52
CA ILE A 18 16.93 -12.60 -2.78
C ILE A 18 17.46 -11.17 -2.65
N PHE A 19 18.24 -10.92 -1.61
CA PHE A 19 18.59 -9.57 -1.15
C PHE A 19 19.19 -8.70 -2.25
N LEU A 20 18.49 -7.58 -2.55
CA LEU A 20 18.85 -6.59 -3.58
C LEU A 20 19.10 -7.18 -4.98
N ASP A 21 18.56 -8.36 -5.27
CA ASP A 21 18.55 -8.95 -6.61
C ASP A 21 17.10 -9.05 -7.13
N ARG A 22 16.74 -8.10 -8.00
CA ARG A 22 15.39 -8.03 -8.59
C ARG A 22 15.07 -9.28 -9.40
N GLU A 23 15.98 -9.70 -10.28
CA GLU A 23 15.71 -10.79 -11.22
C GLU A 23 15.52 -12.13 -10.51
N ALA A 24 16.41 -12.44 -9.56
CA ALA A 24 16.30 -13.64 -8.75
C ALA A 24 15.08 -13.61 -7.82
N THR A 25 14.74 -12.42 -7.29
CA THR A 25 13.54 -12.27 -6.45
C THR A 25 12.26 -12.44 -7.26
N VAL A 26 12.18 -11.90 -8.47
CA VAL A 26 11.03 -12.11 -9.37
C VAL A 26 10.89 -13.57 -9.74
N GLU A 27 11.99 -14.27 -10.00
CA GLU A 27 11.96 -15.71 -10.26
C GLU A 27 11.43 -16.49 -9.05
N LYS A 28 11.93 -16.17 -7.84
CA LYS A 28 11.41 -16.74 -6.58
C LYS A 28 9.92 -16.43 -6.39
N ALA A 29 9.47 -15.20 -6.73
CA ALA A 29 8.05 -14.85 -6.70
C ALA A 29 7.22 -15.75 -7.60
N CYS A 30 7.63 -15.92 -8.86
CA CYS A 30 6.92 -16.77 -9.82
C CYS A 30 6.83 -18.22 -9.33
N LYS A 31 7.91 -18.75 -8.74
CA LYS A 31 7.92 -20.09 -8.13
C LYS A 31 6.93 -20.20 -6.97
N LEU A 32 6.96 -19.25 -6.01
CA LEU A 32 6.08 -19.24 -4.84
C LEU A 32 4.60 -19.06 -5.24
N ILE A 33 4.31 -18.28 -6.29
CA ILE A 33 2.96 -18.16 -6.88
C ILE A 33 2.49 -19.53 -7.37
N GLY A 34 3.35 -20.25 -8.13
CA GLY A 34 3.03 -21.60 -8.61
C GLY A 34 2.84 -22.61 -7.48
N GLU A 35 3.68 -22.57 -6.45
CA GLU A 35 3.56 -23.43 -5.26
C GLU A 35 2.25 -23.19 -4.50
N ALA A 36 1.89 -21.92 -4.28
CA ALA A 36 0.64 -21.56 -3.62
C ALA A 36 -0.59 -22.01 -4.43
N ALA A 37 -0.56 -21.78 -5.74
CA ALA A 37 -1.63 -22.20 -6.64
C ALA A 37 -1.78 -23.74 -6.72
N ALA A 38 -0.67 -24.48 -6.65
CA ALA A 38 -0.70 -25.94 -6.61
C ALA A 38 -1.40 -26.49 -5.35
N GLN A 39 -1.48 -25.70 -4.28
CA GLN A 39 -2.31 -26.00 -3.10
C GLN A 39 -3.76 -25.53 -3.24
N GLY A 40 -4.12 -24.92 -4.36
CA GLY A 40 -5.46 -24.40 -4.65
C GLY A 40 -5.69 -22.93 -4.29
N ALA A 41 -4.65 -22.17 -3.94
CA ALA A 41 -4.80 -20.75 -3.64
C ALA A 41 -5.22 -19.94 -4.87
N ARG A 42 -6.23 -19.06 -4.72
CA ARG A 42 -6.77 -18.18 -5.75
C ARG A 42 -6.44 -16.71 -5.49
N LEU A 43 -6.03 -16.36 -4.30
CA LEU A 43 -5.53 -15.05 -3.92
C LEU A 43 -4.22 -15.23 -3.14
N ILE A 44 -3.13 -14.67 -3.65
CA ILE A 44 -1.77 -14.85 -3.14
C ILE A 44 -1.19 -13.49 -2.80
N VAL A 45 -0.72 -13.31 -1.57
CA VAL A 45 -0.32 -12.02 -1.01
C VAL A 45 1.11 -12.09 -0.50
N PHE A 46 1.98 -11.18 -0.99
CA PHE A 46 3.37 -11.03 -0.56
C PHE A 46 3.55 -9.86 0.39
N SER A 47 4.66 -9.85 1.12
CA SER A 47 4.94 -8.83 2.13
C SER A 47 5.40 -7.49 1.54
N GLU A 48 5.60 -6.50 2.43
CA GLU A 48 5.97 -5.11 2.12
C GLU A 48 7.33 -5.03 1.43
N ALA A 49 7.39 -4.25 0.33
CA ALA A 49 8.62 -3.95 -0.42
C ALA A 49 9.46 -5.21 -0.71
N TRP A 50 8.80 -6.36 -0.93
CA TRP A 50 9.43 -7.66 -1.03
C TRP A 50 10.40 -7.76 -2.21
N ILE A 51 10.08 -7.10 -3.35
CA ILE A 51 11.00 -7.02 -4.50
C ILE A 51 11.70 -5.66 -4.49
N PRO A 52 13.04 -5.61 -4.45
CA PRO A 52 14.00 -6.71 -4.31
C PRO A 52 14.33 -7.01 -2.85
N SER A 53 13.86 -6.25 -1.89
CA SER A 53 13.95 -6.39 -0.44
C SER A 53 13.44 -5.13 0.25
N PHE A 54 12.86 -5.26 1.43
CA PHE A 54 12.69 -4.12 2.33
C PHE A 54 14.07 -3.62 2.77
N PRO A 55 14.32 -2.29 2.84
CA PRO A 55 15.62 -1.75 3.26
C PRO A 55 15.78 -1.84 4.79
N TYR A 56 16.21 -3.01 5.29
CA TYR A 56 16.41 -3.29 6.73
C TYR A 56 17.63 -2.60 7.34
N TRP A 57 18.53 -2.04 6.52
CA TRP A 57 19.69 -1.29 7.04
C TRP A 57 19.27 0.06 7.63
N PRO A 58 20.09 0.66 8.52
CA PRO A 58 19.84 1.98 9.08
C PRO A 58 19.77 3.06 7.98
N ARG A 59 18.55 3.51 7.68
CA ARG A 59 18.25 4.44 6.57
C ARG A 59 18.67 5.87 6.85
N GLU A 60 18.72 6.28 8.11
CA GLU A 60 19.20 7.57 8.59
C GLU A 60 20.64 7.87 8.17
N PHE A 61 21.45 6.86 7.94
CA PHE A 61 22.83 7.03 7.46
C PHE A 61 22.90 7.66 6.07
N LEU A 62 21.85 7.49 5.24
CA LEU A 62 21.79 8.11 3.92
C LEU A 62 21.83 9.65 4.00
N ALA A 63 21.20 10.23 5.03
CA ALA A 63 21.18 11.67 5.27
C ALA A 63 22.38 12.20 6.07
N SER A 64 23.26 11.29 6.55
CA SER A 64 24.40 11.65 7.39
C SER A 64 25.70 11.69 6.59
N ARG A 65 26.62 12.59 6.98
CA ARG A 65 28.01 12.59 6.50
C ARG A 65 28.95 11.75 7.36
N SER A 66 28.39 10.72 8.02
CA SER A 66 29.17 9.78 8.84
C SER A 66 29.95 8.79 7.98
N GLN A 67 30.82 8.01 8.63
CA GLN A 67 31.54 6.91 7.99
C GLN A 67 30.64 5.87 7.29
N TYR A 68 29.35 5.81 7.66
CA TYR A 68 28.37 4.94 7.02
C TYR A 68 27.62 5.61 5.86
N GLY A 69 27.86 6.92 5.62
CA GLY A 69 27.14 7.67 4.58
C GLY A 69 27.38 7.12 3.18
N ASP A 70 28.62 6.80 2.85
CA ASP A 70 28.99 6.23 1.55
C ASP A 70 28.43 4.81 1.38
N ALA A 71 28.47 3.98 2.41
CA ALA A 71 27.90 2.64 2.40
C ALA A 71 26.37 2.68 2.25
N SER A 72 25.71 3.60 2.95
CA SER A 72 24.28 3.82 2.85
C SER A 72 23.87 4.33 1.46
N LEU A 73 24.67 5.23 0.87
CA LEU A 73 24.46 5.69 -0.51
C LEU A 73 24.62 4.53 -1.52
N GLN A 74 25.63 3.69 -1.36
CA GLN A 74 25.84 2.52 -2.23
C GLN A 74 24.68 1.54 -2.12
N ALA A 75 24.19 1.26 -0.90
CA ALA A 75 23.03 0.42 -0.66
C ALA A 75 21.75 1.01 -1.31
N HIS A 76 21.56 2.32 -1.22
CA HIS A 76 20.43 3.00 -1.86
C HIS A 76 20.53 2.96 -3.40
N VAL A 77 21.70 3.18 -3.96
CA VAL A 77 21.95 3.04 -5.41
C VAL A 77 21.68 1.60 -5.88
N ALA A 78 22.08 0.59 -5.10
CA ALA A 78 21.77 -0.80 -5.39
C ALA A 78 20.24 -1.05 -5.36
N LEU A 79 19.53 -0.48 -4.39
CA LEU A 79 18.08 -0.55 -4.33
C LEU A 79 17.41 0.11 -5.55
N ILE A 80 17.85 1.31 -5.96
CA ILE A 80 17.34 2.00 -7.17
C ILE A 80 17.55 1.14 -8.42
N LYS A 81 18.74 0.55 -8.59
CA LYS A 81 19.06 -0.29 -9.75
C LYS A 81 18.20 -1.55 -9.81
N ASN A 82 17.80 -2.08 -8.67
CA ASN A 82 17.00 -3.30 -8.54
C ASN A 82 15.51 -3.03 -8.25
N ALA A 83 15.08 -1.80 -8.20
CA ALA A 83 13.66 -1.44 -8.07
C ALA A 83 12.89 -1.75 -9.36
N VAL A 84 11.57 -1.87 -9.24
CA VAL A 84 10.66 -2.30 -10.31
C VAL A 84 9.98 -1.09 -10.95
N GLU A 85 10.11 -0.92 -12.24
CA GLU A 85 9.25 0.01 -13.01
C GLU A 85 7.92 -0.66 -13.38
N ILE A 86 6.87 0.12 -13.48
CA ILE A 86 5.54 -0.35 -13.91
C ILE A 86 5.12 0.47 -15.14
N PRO A 87 4.96 -0.15 -16.34
CA PRO A 87 5.23 -1.57 -16.65
C PRO A 87 6.73 -1.86 -16.88
N SER A 88 7.14 -3.12 -16.75
CA SER A 88 8.50 -3.61 -17.01
C SER A 88 8.51 -5.12 -17.30
N GLU A 89 9.68 -5.67 -17.63
CA GLU A 89 9.87 -7.11 -17.79
C GLU A 89 9.55 -7.86 -16.48
N SER A 90 9.92 -7.30 -15.32
CA SER A 90 9.59 -7.87 -14.01
C SER A 90 8.09 -7.99 -13.80
N THR A 91 7.33 -6.93 -14.09
CA THR A 91 5.86 -6.98 -13.98
C THR A 91 5.24 -7.91 -15.00
N ARG A 92 5.78 -8.01 -16.23
CA ARG A 92 5.33 -8.96 -17.25
C ARG A 92 5.47 -10.41 -16.77
N ARG A 93 6.60 -10.77 -16.14
CA ARG A 93 6.83 -12.11 -15.58
C ARG A 93 5.86 -12.42 -14.43
N LEU A 94 5.60 -11.49 -13.53
CA LEU A 94 4.61 -11.62 -12.47
C LEU A 94 3.20 -11.81 -13.01
N CYS A 95 2.80 -11.02 -14.01
CA CYS A 95 1.53 -11.16 -14.72
C CYS A 95 1.38 -12.54 -15.38
N GLN A 96 2.45 -13.03 -16.01
CA GLN A 96 2.46 -14.37 -16.61
C GLN A 96 2.31 -15.46 -15.53
N ALA A 97 3.01 -15.32 -14.39
CA ALA A 97 2.90 -16.27 -13.28
C ALA A 97 1.48 -16.28 -12.69
N ALA A 98 0.86 -15.11 -12.46
CA ALA A 98 -0.52 -15.00 -11.98
C ALA A 98 -1.51 -15.68 -12.94
N ARG A 99 -1.36 -15.46 -14.24
CA ARG A 99 -2.19 -16.11 -15.27
C ARG A 99 -2.00 -17.62 -15.33
N GLN A 100 -0.76 -18.11 -15.25
CA GLN A 100 -0.47 -19.56 -15.26
C GLN A 100 -0.99 -20.24 -14.00
N ALA A 101 -0.96 -19.54 -12.87
CA ALA A 101 -1.48 -19.99 -11.59
C ALA A 101 -3.02 -19.90 -11.48
N ASP A 102 -3.69 -19.22 -12.42
CA ASP A 102 -5.10 -18.88 -12.35
C ASP A 102 -5.48 -18.23 -11.01
N ALA A 103 -4.62 -17.33 -10.51
CA ALA A 103 -4.75 -16.70 -9.20
C ALA A 103 -4.51 -15.19 -9.27
N SER A 104 -5.25 -14.44 -8.48
CA SER A 104 -4.97 -13.02 -8.23
C SER A 104 -3.77 -12.88 -7.29
N VAL A 105 -2.89 -11.93 -7.56
CA VAL A 105 -1.65 -11.71 -6.81
C VAL A 105 -1.54 -10.27 -6.36
N MET A 106 -1.22 -10.05 -5.10
CA MET A 106 -0.70 -8.77 -4.61
C MET A 106 0.74 -8.95 -4.17
N VAL A 107 1.63 -8.11 -4.71
CA VAL A 107 3.05 -8.15 -4.36
C VAL A 107 3.56 -6.78 -3.93
N GLY A 108 4.29 -6.74 -2.80
CA GLY A 108 4.99 -5.53 -2.33
C GLY A 108 6.27 -5.32 -3.12
N ILE A 109 6.45 -4.14 -3.67
CA ILE A 109 7.62 -3.80 -4.48
C ILE A 109 8.22 -2.45 -4.05
N ASN A 110 9.53 -2.30 -4.24
CA ASN A 110 10.13 -0.99 -4.39
C ASN A 110 9.89 -0.55 -5.83
N GLU A 111 8.93 0.34 -6.05
CA GLU A 111 8.63 0.89 -7.36
C GLU A 111 9.62 2.01 -7.68
N ARG A 112 10.24 1.97 -8.86
CA ARG A 112 11.03 3.08 -9.39
C ARG A 112 10.17 3.92 -10.31
N ASP A 113 10.17 5.23 -10.06
CA ASP A 113 9.49 6.19 -10.93
C ASP A 113 10.16 6.23 -12.31
N ALA A 114 9.37 5.97 -13.36
CA ALA A 114 9.88 5.88 -14.71
C ALA A 114 10.33 7.24 -15.29
N VAL A 115 9.85 8.35 -14.73
CA VAL A 115 10.16 9.71 -15.22
C VAL A 115 11.41 10.25 -14.54
N SER A 116 11.45 10.23 -13.20
CA SER A 116 12.57 10.79 -12.45
C SER A 116 13.76 9.81 -12.36
N GLY A 117 13.52 8.51 -12.48
CA GLY A 117 14.53 7.46 -12.43
C GLY A 117 15.22 7.25 -11.08
N GLY A 118 15.18 8.24 -10.19
CA GLY A 118 15.80 8.21 -8.86
C GLY A 118 14.82 8.16 -7.70
N THR A 119 13.54 8.43 -7.94
CA THR A 119 12.51 8.36 -6.91
C THR A 119 11.99 6.94 -6.78
N LEU A 120 11.94 6.44 -5.56
CA LEU A 120 11.35 5.17 -5.21
C LEU A 120 10.04 5.36 -4.46
N TYR A 121 9.13 4.39 -4.59
CA TYR A 121 7.91 4.30 -3.81
C TYR A 121 7.77 2.89 -3.22
N ASN A 122 7.24 2.81 -2.02
CA ASN A 122 6.79 1.57 -1.42
C ASN A 122 5.39 1.28 -1.94
N THR A 123 5.22 0.19 -2.70
CA THR A 123 4.05 0.00 -3.54
C THR A 123 3.47 -1.41 -3.41
N GLN A 124 2.15 -1.50 -3.30
CA GLN A 124 1.38 -2.73 -3.54
C GLN A 124 1.01 -2.77 -5.02
N LEU A 125 1.41 -3.83 -5.71
CA LEU A 125 1.02 -4.10 -7.11
C LEU A 125 -0.06 -5.19 -7.13
N TYR A 126 -1.19 -4.92 -7.79
CA TYR A 126 -2.34 -5.82 -7.90
C TYR A 126 -2.44 -6.40 -9.30
N ILE A 127 -2.47 -7.71 -9.40
CA ILE A 127 -2.56 -8.47 -10.66
C ILE A 127 -3.73 -9.43 -10.53
N ASP A 128 -4.60 -9.49 -11.53
CA ASP A 128 -5.71 -10.44 -11.57
C ASP A 128 -5.28 -11.82 -12.09
N ARG A 129 -6.19 -12.78 -11.99
CA ARG A 129 -5.98 -14.14 -12.48
C ARG A 129 -5.78 -14.26 -14.00
N ALA A 130 -6.18 -13.26 -14.76
CA ALA A 130 -5.92 -13.19 -16.19
C ALA A 130 -4.51 -12.65 -16.51
N GLY A 131 -3.75 -12.26 -15.49
CA GLY A 131 -2.43 -11.65 -15.62
C GLY A 131 -2.49 -10.17 -16.03
N GLN A 132 -3.58 -9.48 -15.72
CA GLN A 132 -3.70 -8.04 -15.96
C GLN A 132 -3.36 -7.27 -14.69
N ILE A 133 -2.59 -6.18 -14.82
CA ILE A 133 -2.39 -5.25 -13.73
C ILE A 133 -3.70 -4.49 -13.50
N LEU A 134 -4.32 -4.69 -12.34
CA LEU A 134 -5.53 -3.99 -11.93
C LEU A 134 -5.22 -2.55 -11.50
N GLY A 135 -4.05 -2.36 -10.91
CA GLY A 135 -3.56 -1.10 -10.41
C GLY A 135 -2.48 -1.30 -9.36
N LYS A 136 -2.21 -0.23 -8.64
CA LYS A 136 -1.24 -0.20 -7.56
C LYS A 136 -1.74 0.68 -6.42
N HIS A 137 -1.06 0.62 -5.28
CA HIS A 137 -1.18 1.59 -4.19
C HIS A 137 0.20 1.96 -3.69
N ARG A 138 0.59 3.21 -3.81
CA ARG A 138 1.82 3.77 -3.25
C ARG A 138 1.57 4.21 -1.81
N LYS A 139 2.45 3.84 -0.88
CA LYS A 139 2.36 4.23 0.53
C LYS A 139 2.20 5.75 0.65
N LEU A 140 1.08 6.19 1.23
CA LEU A 140 0.75 7.62 1.35
C LEU A 140 1.80 8.37 2.16
N VAL A 141 2.27 7.75 3.25
CA VAL A 141 3.27 8.34 4.14
C VAL A 141 4.29 7.29 4.55
N PRO A 142 5.51 7.31 3.99
CA PRO A 142 6.60 6.48 4.50
C PRO A 142 6.88 6.80 5.98
N THR A 143 7.11 5.76 6.79
CA THR A 143 7.18 5.87 8.25
C THR A 143 8.57 6.27 8.72
N GLY A 144 8.69 7.31 9.54
CA GLY A 144 9.96 7.69 10.17
C GLY A 144 11.09 7.86 9.15
N THR A 145 12.16 7.11 9.29
CA THR A 145 13.35 7.15 8.42
C THR A 145 13.13 6.55 7.04
N GLU A 146 12.01 5.88 6.78
CA GLU A 146 11.65 5.44 5.42
C GLU A 146 11.54 6.62 4.43
N ARG A 147 11.28 7.83 4.95
CA ARG A 147 11.16 9.07 4.16
C ARG A 147 12.44 9.47 3.43
N VAL A 148 13.59 8.94 3.82
CA VAL A 148 14.85 9.17 3.09
C VAL A 148 15.02 8.21 1.91
N ILE A 149 14.19 7.16 1.83
CA ILE A 149 14.19 6.16 0.76
C ILE A 149 13.04 6.39 -0.21
N TRP A 150 11.80 6.54 0.31
CA TRP A 150 10.58 6.53 -0.49
C TRP A 150 9.88 7.88 -0.54
N GLY A 151 9.36 8.22 -1.71
CA GLY A 151 8.40 9.27 -1.92
C GLY A 151 7.02 8.93 -1.35
N ARG A 152 6.15 9.93 -1.28
CA ARG A 152 4.76 9.78 -0.83
C ARG A 152 3.87 9.37 -2.00
N GLY A 153 2.93 8.47 -1.75
CA GLY A 153 1.79 8.22 -2.60
C GLY A 153 0.74 9.33 -2.52
N ASP A 154 -0.28 9.21 -3.35
CA ASP A 154 -1.43 10.13 -3.39
C ASP A 154 -2.75 9.36 -3.35
N GLY A 155 -3.86 10.08 -3.34
CA GLY A 155 -5.18 9.47 -3.22
C GLY A 155 -5.70 8.83 -4.51
N SER A 156 -5.01 8.97 -5.65
CA SER A 156 -5.43 8.38 -6.92
C SER A 156 -5.41 6.85 -6.89
N ASP A 157 -4.52 6.31 -6.07
CA ASP A 157 -4.27 4.87 -5.91
C ASP A 157 -5.01 4.26 -4.68
N LEU A 158 -5.76 5.06 -3.92
CA LEU A 158 -6.55 4.58 -2.77
C LEU A 158 -7.86 3.94 -3.25
N ARG A 159 -7.76 2.73 -3.81
CA ARG A 159 -8.85 2.06 -4.53
C ARG A 159 -9.12 0.65 -4.04
N VAL A 160 -10.34 0.21 -4.30
CA VAL A 160 -10.78 -1.19 -4.17
C VAL A 160 -10.98 -1.76 -5.58
N PHE A 161 -10.38 -2.91 -5.85
CA PHE A 161 -10.41 -3.60 -7.13
C PHE A 161 -11.41 -4.75 -7.09
N ALA A 162 -12.25 -4.86 -8.11
CA ALA A 162 -13.14 -6.00 -8.27
C ALA A 162 -12.38 -7.18 -8.90
N THR A 163 -12.45 -8.34 -8.27
CA THR A 163 -11.86 -9.60 -8.74
C THR A 163 -12.86 -10.74 -8.61
N ASP A 164 -12.53 -11.90 -9.15
CA ASP A 164 -13.30 -13.13 -8.93
C ASP A 164 -13.24 -13.63 -7.49
N CYS A 165 -12.25 -13.19 -6.72
CA CYS A 165 -12.13 -13.41 -5.27
C CYS A 165 -12.95 -12.41 -4.43
N GLY A 166 -13.65 -11.45 -5.06
CA GLY A 166 -14.33 -10.36 -4.38
C GLY A 166 -13.62 -9.03 -4.53
N ARG A 167 -14.02 -8.04 -3.74
CA ARG A 167 -13.47 -6.68 -3.77
C ARG A 167 -12.28 -6.58 -2.82
N ILE A 168 -11.09 -6.46 -3.40
CA ILE A 168 -9.80 -6.40 -2.70
C ILE A 168 -9.24 -4.98 -2.69
N GLY A 169 -8.55 -4.62 -1.64
CA GLY A 169 -7.78 -3.38 -1.51
C GLY A 169 -6.85 -3.51 -0.32
N GLY A 170 -5.92 -2.58 -0.13
CA GLY A 170 -4.96 -2.72 0.96
C GLY A 170 -4.28 -1.44 1.36
N LEU A 171 -3.59 -1.50 2.48
CA LEU A 171 -2.77 -0.45 3.06
C LEU A 171 -1.44 -1.02 3.52
N ILE A 172 -0.41 -0.19 3.51
CA ILE A 172 0.97 -0.58 3.74
C ILE A 172 1.40 -0.22 5.15
N CYS A 173 1.73 -1.23 5.98
CA CYS A 173 2.36 -1.05 7.29
C CYS A 173 1.55 -0.10 8.20
N TRP A 174 2.17 0.99 8.68
CA TRP A 174 1.53 1.97 9.55
C TRP A 174 0.36 2.74 8.92
N GLU A 175 0.14 2.66 7.61
CA GLU A 175 -1.09 3.20 7.01
C GLU A 175 -2.35 2.52 7.55
N ASN A 176 -2.24 1.25 7.97
CA ASN A 176 -3.34 0.52 8.59
C ASN A 176 -3.85 1.18 9.88
N PHE A 177 -3.09 2.12 10.44
CA PHE A 177 -3.49 2.93 11.60
C PHE A 177 -4.22 4.22 11.21
N MET A 178 -4.16 4.64 9.95
CA MET A 178 -4.76 5.88 9.48
C MET A 178 -6.29 5.71 9.37
N PRO A 179 -7.11 6.40 10.18
CA PRO A 179 -8.55 6.15 10.19
C PRO A 179 -9.25 6.52 8.88
N LEU A 180 -8.86 7.64 8.22
CA LEU A 180 -9.54 8.09 7.00
C LEU A 180 -9.23 7.22 5.77
N PRO A 181 -7.99 6.78 5.48
CA PRO A 181 -7.73 5.81 4.43
C PRO A 181 -8.46 4.47 4.64
N ARG A 182 -8.56 3.98 5.89
CA ARG A 182 -9.36 2.78 6.20
C ARG A 182 -10.83 2.99 5.86
N ALA A 183 -11.41 4.11 6.32
CA ALA A 183 -12.79 4.46 6.04
C ALA A 183 -13.05 4.60 4.53
N ALA A 184 -12.07 5.14 3.77
CA ALA A 184 -12.18 5.28 2.33
C ALA A 184 -12.27 3.93 1.61
N LEU A 185 -11.49 2.93 2.02
CA LEU A 185 -11.58 1.58 1.45
C LEU A 185 -12.87 0.87 1.85
N MET A 186 -13.29 0.98 3.12
CA MET A 186 -14.54 0.41 3.61
C MET A 186 -15.77 0.99 2.88
N ALA A 187 -15.78 2.32 2.66
CA ALA A 187 -16.85 3.02 1.94
C ALA A 187 -16.94 2.60 0.45
N GLN A 188 -15.85 2.11 -0.15
CA GLN A 188 -15.84 1.54 -1.49
C GLN A 188 -16.35 0.08 -1.52
N GLY A 189 -16.81 -0.45 -0.37
CA GLY A 189 -17.37 -1.79 -0.25
C GLY A 189 -16.30 -2.88 -0.31
N GLN A 190 -15.14 -2.64 0.25
CA GLN A 190 -14.09 -3.64 0.41
C GLN A 190 -14.63 -4.92 1.09
N GLN A 191 -14.17 -6.08 0.65
CA GLN A 191 -14.50 -7.38 1.23
C GLN A 191 -13.27 -8.09 1.79
N ILE A 192 -12.10 -7.84 1.19
CA ILE A 192 -10.83 -8.41 1.63
C ILE A 192 -9.80 -7.29 1.69
N HIS A 193 -9.20 -7.14 2.85
CA HIS A 193 -8.12 -6.18 3.09
C HIS A 193 -6.76 -6.88 3.00
N LEU A 194 -5.89 -6.36 2.16
CA LEU A 194 -4.55 -6.88 1.96
C LEU A 194 -3.56 -5.98 2.70
N ALA A 195 -3.18 -6.38 3.90
CA ALA A 195 -2.17 -5.70 4.69
C ALA A 195 -0.80 -6.32 4.46
N HIS A 196 0.26 -5.53 4.49
CA HIS A 196 1.61 -6.04 4.55
C HIS A 196 2.54 -5.16 5.39
N PHE A 197 3.56 -5.78 5.97
CA PHE A 197 4.52 -5.18 6.87
C PHE A 197 5.92 -5.78 6.63
N PRO A 198 7.00 -5.14 7.11
CA PRO A 198 8.36 -5.67 6.98
C PRO A 198 8.65 -6.87 7.90
N GLY A 199 7.66 -7.36 8.61
CA GLY A 199 7.80 -8.39 9.63
C GLY A 199 8.05 -7.84 11.02
N SER A 200 7.73 -8.60 12.04
CA SER A 200 7.87 -8.22 13.44
C SER A 200 8.33 -9.39 14.30
N ALA A 201 8.96 -9.11 15.46
CA ALA A 201 9.32 -10.13 16.41
C ALA A 201 8.10 -10.63 17.20
N PRO A 202 8.10 -11.88 17.66
CA PRO A 202 7.11 -12.35 18.61
C PRO A 202 7.38 -11.68 19.97
N THR A 203 6.45 -10.86 20.43
CA THR A 203 6.53 -10.30 21.80
C THR A 203 5.32 -10.74 22.59
N PRO A 204 5.52 -11.40 23.73
CA PRO A 204 4.44 -12.06 24.45
C PRO A 204 3.44 -11.14 25.15
N GLN A 205 3.78 -9.92 25.56
CA GLN A 205 3.00 -9.19 26.53
C GLN A 205 3.04 -7.66 26.46
N ASP A 206 3.69 -7.09 25.46
CA ASP A 206 3.88 -5.64 25.43
C ASP A 206 3.21 -5.04 24.17
N LEU A 207 2.69 -3.80 24.28
CA LEU A 207 2.27 -2.96 23.16
C LEU A 207 3.45 -2.55 22.26
N SER A 208 4.53 -3.35 22.27
CA SER A 208 5.65 -3.21 21.36
C SER A 208 5.20 -3.43 19.92
N HIS A 209 5.92 -2.87 18.99
CA HIS A 209 5.60 -2.86 17.56
C HIS A 209 5.20 -4.23 16.96
N ALA A 210 5.60 -5.34 17.58
CA ALA A 210 5.32 -6.69 17.12
C ALA A 210 3.84 -7.11 17.23
N ASN A 211 3.17 -6.74 18.33
CA ASN A 211 1.75 -7.05 18.52
C ASN A 211 0.83 -6.00 17.90
N VAL A 212 1.36 -4.82 17.64
CA VAL A 212 0.57 -3.69 17.16
C VAL A 212 0.01 -3.97 15.77
N SER A 213 0.79 -4.55 14.84
CA SER A 213 0.31 -4.93 13.50
C SER A 213 -0.85 -5.92 13.57
N GLN A 214 -0.78 -6.91 14.47
CA GLN A 214 -1.83 -7.91 14.62
C GLN A 214 -3.08 -7.34 15.28
N ILE A 215 -2.93 -6.46 16.28
CA ILE A 215 -4.06 -5.75 16.89
C ILE A 215 -4.81 -4.97 15.80
N PHE A 216 -4.09 -4.24 14.94
CA PHE A 216 -4.73 -3.45 13.89
C PHE A 216 -5.35 -4.30 12.79
N CYS A 217 -4.70 -5.39 12.38
CA CYS A 217 -5.29 -6.30 11.40
C CYS A 217 -6.60 -6.92 11.92
N ARG A 218 -6.64 -7.31 13.20
CA ARG A 218 -7.86 -7.81 13.84
C ARG A 218 -8.92 -6.73 14.01
N TYR A 219 -8.50 -5.53 14.43
CA TYR A 219 -9.40 -4.40 14.56
C TYR A 219 -9.97 -4.00 13.18
N TYR A 220 -9.13 -3.94 12.13
CA TYR A 220 -9.58 -3.66 10.78
C TYR A 220 -10.62 -4.68 10.29
N ALA A 221 -10.34 -5.97 10.51
CA ALA A 221 -11.27 -7.04 10.13
C ALA A 221 -12.64 -6.87 10.80
N PHE A 222 -12.63 -6.55 12.10
CA PHE A 222 -13.84 -6.37 12.88
C PHE A 222 -14.57 -5.06 12.54
N GLU A 223 -13.87 -3.93 12.47
CA GLU A 223 -14.42 -2.60 12.12
C GLU A 223 -15.03 -2.60 10.71
N GLY A 224 -14.27 -3.11 9.72
CA GLY A 224 -14.67 -3.12 8.31
C GLY A 224 -15.57 -4.30 7.95
N GLN A 225 -15.70 -5.30 8.83
CA GLN A 225 -16.43 -6.53 8.58
C GLN A 225 -15.94 -7.23 7.29
N VAL A 226 -14.62 -7.33 7.18
CA VAL A 226 -13.90 -7.84 6.02
C VAL A 226 -12.90 -8.92 6.44
N PHE A 227 -12.51 -9.81 5.51
CA PHE A 227 -11.35 -10.63 5.72
C PHE A 227 -10.07 -9.77 5.67
N VAL A 228 -9.06 -10.13 6.45
CA VAL A 228 -7.73 -9.53 6.36
C VAL A 228 -6.71 -10.62 6.06
N ILE A 229 -5.94 -10.42 4.99
CA ILE A 229 -4.76 -11.23 4.67
C ILE A 229 -3.56 -10.33 4.90
N CYS A 230 -2.78 -10.65 5.94
CA CYS A 230 -1.60 -9.89 6.31
C CYS A 230 -0.35 -10.70 6.04
N ALA A 231 0.41 -10.32 5.01
CA ALA A 231 1.71 -10.91 4.72
C ALA A 231 2.82 -10.08 5.38
N MET A 232 3.66 -10.75 6.15
CA MET A 232 4.74 -10.15 6.93
C MET A 232 6.09 -10.54 6.35
N GLY A 233 7.03 -9.59 6.29
CA GLY A 233 8.38 -9.83 5.82
C GLY A 233 9.13 -10.84 6.68
N TYR A 234 9.93 -11.68 6.02
CA TYR A 234 10.88 -12.55 6.69
C TYR A 234 12.26 -12.34 6.08
N MET A 235 13.24 -12.16 6.94
CA MET A 235 14.64 -11.96 6.57
C MET A 235 15.52 -12.28 7.78
N THR A 236 16.70 -12.84 7.53
CA THR A 236 17.70 -13.10 8.57
C THR A 236 19.07 -12.59 8.14
N ALA A 237 20.02 -12.51 9.06
CA ALA A 237 21.38 -12.09 8.75
C ALA A 237 22.06 -13.03 7.71
N GLU A 238 21.72 -14.31 7.70
CA GLU A 238 22.24 -15.30 6.78
C GLU A 238 21.74 -15.10 5.33
N THR A 239 20.61 -14.42 5.15
CA THR A 239 20.08 -14.11 3.80
C THR A 239 20.67 -12.84 3.21
N VAL A 240 21.46 -12.08 3.99
CA VAL A 240 22.19 -10.89 3.54
C VAL A 240 23.61 -11.29 3.14
N PRO A 241 24.11 -10.91 1.95
CA PRO A 241 25.47 -11.19 1.51
C PRO A 241 26.52 -10.70 2.52
N ASP A 242 27.61 -11.47 2.72
CA ASP A 242 28.67 -11.13 3.69
C ASP A 242 29.42 -9.86 3.32
N ASP A 243 29.50 -9.54 2.04
CA ASP A 243 30.15 -8.34 1.51
C ASP A 243 29.22 -7.11 1.49
N PHE A 244 27.98 -7.22 1.96
CA PHE A 244 27.09 -6.06 2.06
C PHE A 244 27.58 -5.10 3.17
N PRO A 245 27.93 -3.85 2.82
CA PRO A 245 28.70 -2.99 3.72
C PRO A 245 27.94 -2.52 4.98
N LEU A 246 26.64 -2.74 5.05
CA LEU A 246 25.80 -2.41 6.21
C LEU A 246 25.24 -3.65 6.92
N LYS A 247 25.73 -4.85 6.60
CA LYS A 247 25.22 -6.10 7.17
C LYS A 247 25.23 -6.08 8.70
N ASP A 248 26.36 -5.71 9.30
CA ASP A 248 26.54 -5.68 10.75
C ASP A 248 25.72 -4.58 11.46
N ALA A 249 25.20 -3.62 10.70
CA ALA A 249 24.31 -2.57 11.21
C ALA A 249 22.83 -2.94 11.11
N MET A 250 22.49 -4.10 10.52
CA MET A 250 21.11 -4.57 10.40
C MET A 250 20.70 -5.32 11.67
N ASP A 251 19.56 -4.92 12.23
CA ASP A 251 18.99 -5.57 13.43
C ASP A 251 17.70 -6.34 13.07
N PHE A 252 17.79 -7.66 13.11
CA PHE A 252 16.67 -8.57 12.92
C PHE A 252 16.04 -9.05 14.23
N SER A 253 16.42 -8.49 15.38
CA SER A 253 15.82 -8.85 16.68
C SER A 253 14.35 -8.42 16.78
N THR A 254 14.00 -7.31 16.14
CA THR A 254 12.67 -6.69 16.22
C THR A 254 11.89 -6.67 14.90
N THR A 255 12.55 -6.88 13.78
CA THR A 255 11.94 -6.81 12.44
C THR A 255 12.41 -7.97 11.56
N GLY A 256 11.72 -8.23 10.44
CA GLY A 256 12.08 -9.30 9.52
C GLY A 256 11.79 -10.72 10.05
N ARG A 257 11.04 -10.88 11.13
CA ARG A 257 10.83 -12.19 11.78
C ARG A 257 9.48 -12.84 11.44
N GLY A 258 8.78 -12.34 10.42
CA GLY A 258 7.47 -12.87 10.03
C GLY A 258 6.33 -12.30 10.86
N GLY A 259 5.35 -13.15 11.19
CA GLY A 259 4.12 -12.79 11.90
C GLY A 259 2.89 -12.74 10.99
N SER A 260 2.96 -13.35 9.80
CA SER A 260 1.83 -13.40 8.86
C SER A 260 0.59 -14.05 9.45
N VAL A 261 -0.58 -13.49 9.11
CA VAL A 261 -1.89 -13.96 9.58
C VAL A 261 -2.96 -13.83 8.50
N ILE A 262 -3.98 -14.68 8.61
CA ILE A 262 -5.25 -14.54 7.87
C ILE A 262 -6.38 -14.47 8.92
N ILE A 263 -7.28 -13.51 8.79
CA ILE A 263 -8.25 -13.13 9.83
C ILE A 263 -9.65 -13.04 9.21
N SER A 264 -10.64 -13.59 9.91
CA SER A 264 -12.06 -13.53 9.52
C SER A 264 -12.70 -12.17 9.82
N PRO A 265 -13.88 -11.87 9.26
CA PRO A 265 -14.61 -10.63 9.53
C PRO A 265 -14.99 -10.41 11.01
N THR A 266 -14.87 -11.44 11.84
CA THR A 266 -15.09 -11.36 13.29
C THR A 266 -13.81 -11.08 14.10
N GLY A 267 -12.68 -10.85 13.43
CA GLY A 267 -11.36 -10.65 14.06
C GLY A 267 -10.69 -11.95 14.57
N LYS A 268 -11.22 -13.13 14.20
CA LYS A 268 -10.66 -14.43 14.57
C LYS A 268 -9.52 -14.81 13.62
N TYR A 269 -8.42 -15.32 14.13
CA TYR A 269 -7.38 -15.91 13.31
C TYR A 269 -7.87 -17.19 12.62
N LEU A 270 -7.73 -17.22 11.30
CA LEU A 270 -7.95 -18.40 10.47
C LEU A 270 -6.62 -19.14 10.24
N ALA A 271 -5.52 -18.38 10.13
CA ALA A 271 -4.16 -18.92 10.06
C ALA A 271 -3.16 -17.97 10.71
N GLY A 272 -2.08 -18.48 11.24
CA GLY A 272 -1.02 -17.74 11.92
C GLY A 272 -1.40 -17.26 13.33
N PRO A 273 -0.56 -16.40 13.96
CA PRO A 273 0.71 -15.90 13.43
C PRO A 273 1.82 -16.95 13.41
N VAL A 274 2.72 -16.83 12.44
CA VAL A 274 3.92 -17.68 12.32
C VAL A 274 5.16 -16.81 12.29
N TYR A 275 6.18 -17.15 13.07
CA TYR A 275 7.42 -16.41 13.19
C TYR A 275 8.63 -17.27 12.84
N ASP A 276 9.76 -16.62 12.55
CA ASP A 276 11.11 -17.16 12.48
C ASP A 276 11.30 -18.29 11.45
N ARG A 277 10.49 -18.30 10.41
CA ARG A 277 10.66 -19.25 9.28
C ARG A 277 9.97 -18.78 8.01
N GLU A 278 10.48 -19.25 6.88
CA GLU A 278 9.74 -19.17 5.62
C GLU A 278 8.53 -20.13 5.66
N THR A 279 7.41 -19.66 5.17
CA THR A 279 6.19 -20.45 5.05
C THR A 279 5.19 -19.76 4.12
N ILE A 280 4.24 -20.52 3.60
CA ILE A 280 3.02 -19.97 2.99
C ILE A 280 1.87 -20.38 3.91
N LEU A 281 1.16 -19.39 4.45
CA LEU A 281 -0.04 -19.62 5.25
C LEU A 281 -1.24 -19.71 4.33
N TYR A 282 -2.14 -20.63 4.62
CA TYR A 282 -3.36 -20.84 3.86
C TYR A 282 -4.58 -20.74 4.77
N ALA A 283 -5.66 -20.14 4.27
CA ALA A 283 -6.97 -20.21 4.89
C ALA A 283 -8.07 -20.15 3.82
N GLU A 284 -9.16 -20.84 4.09
CA GLU A 284 -10.37 -20.72 3.29
C GLU A 284 -11.06 -19.37 3.60
N ILE A 285 -11.42 -18.66 2.54
CA ILE A 285 -12.21 -17.44 2.57
C ILE A 285 -13.59 -17.77 2.02
N ASN A 286 -14.61 -17.56 2.84
CA ASN A 286 -16.01 -17.67 2.43
C ASN A 286 -16.69 -16.31 2.54
N LEU A 287 -16.95 -15.64 1.42
CA LEU A 287 -17.51 -14.30 1.45
C LEU A 287 -18.94 -14.22 2.01
N GLU A 288 -19.65 -15.36 2.17
CA GLU A 288 -20.94 -15.41 2.87
C GLU A 288 -20.82 -15.00 4.35
N GLU A 289 -19.67 -15.26 5.00
CA GLU A 289 -19.44 -14.84 6.38
C GLU A 289 -19.52 -13.32 6.56
N ILE A 290 -19.23 -12.55 5.52
CA ILE A 290 -19.38 -11.08 5.52
C ILE A 290 -20.86 -10.71 5.65
N LEU A 291 -21.75 -11.44 4.97
CA LEU A 291 -23.20 -11.19 5.06
C LEU A 291 -23.75 -11.50 6.45
N GLU A 292 -23.23 -12.55 7.10
CA GLU A 292 -23.66 -12.92 8.45
C GLU A 292 -23.34 -11.82 9.46
N VAL A 293 -22.14 -11.21 9.37
CA VAL A 293 -21.77 -10.10 10.27
C VAL A 293 -22.51 -8.81 9.92
N LYS A 294 -22.67 -8.50 8.62
CA LYS A 294 -23.37 -7.31 8.13
C LYS A 294 -24.88 -7.36 8.37
N ALA A 295 -25.48 -8.54 8.37
CA ALA A 295 -26.90 -8.71 8.70
C ALA A 295 -27.24 -8.27 10.13
N ARG A 296 -26.25 -8.35 11.05
CA ARG A 296 -26.42 -7.89 12.43
C ARG A 296 -26.18 -6.39 12.55
N LEU A 297 -25.17 -5.88 11.89
CA LEU A 297 -24.75 -4.48 11.93
C LEU A 297 -23.84 -4.21 10.73
N ASP A 298 -24.25 -3.41 9.75
CA ASP A 298 -23.39 -3.01 8.62
C ASP A 298 -22.81 -1.62 8.87
N THR A 299 -21.56 -1.59 9.33
CA THR A 299 -20.84 -0.36 9.71
C THR A 299 -20.63 0.61 8.55
N ALA A 300 -20.56 0.12 7.32
CA ALA A 300 -20.43 0.93 6.11
C ALA A 300 -21.79 1.07 5.36
N GLY A 301 -22.85 0.45 5.85
CA GLY A 301 -24.20 0.44 5.27
C GLY A 301 -25.23 1.09 6.18
N HIS A 302 -26.22 0.30 6.65
CA HIS A 302 -27.36 0.82 7.40
C HIS A 302 -26.99 1.41 8.78
N TYR A 303 -25.81 1.14 9.30
CA TYR A 303 -25.31 1.75 10.55
C TYR A 303 -24.39 2.95 10.31
N ALA A 304 -24.16 3.32 9.07
CA ALA A 304 -23.44 4.54 8.71
C ALA A 304 -24.40 5.73 8.58
N ARG A 305 -23.93 6.91 8.97
CA ARG A 305 -24.70 8.17 8.90
C ARG A 305 -24.02 9.12 7.92
N TRP A 306 -24.13 8.77 6.60
CA TRP A 306 -23.55 9.56 5.50
C TRP A 306 -24.20 10.94 5.32
N ASP A 307 -25.34 11.16 5.97
CA ASP A 307 -26.00 12.45 6.10
C ASP A 307 -25.35 13.35 7.16
N VAL A 308 -24.69 12.76 8.16
CA VAL A 308 -23.98 13.46 9.25
C VAL A 308 -22.49 13.64 8.94
N THR A 309 -21.84 12.59 8.43
CA THR A 309 -20.41 12.58 8.12
C THR A 309 -20.19 12.13 6.69
N ARG A 310 -19.38 12.86 5.94
CA ARG A 310 -18.95 12.50 4.58
C ARG A 310 -17.44 12.48 4.52
N LEU A 311 -16.90 11.46 3.84
CA LEU A 311 -15.49 11.37 3.52
C LEU A 311 -15.25 11.93 2.11
N LEU A 312 -14.42 12.95 2.02
CA LEU A 312 -13.92 13.48 0.74
C LEU A 312 -12.51 12.94 0.51
N VAL A 313 -12.31 12.23 -0.59
CA VAL A 313 -10.99 11.73 -1.00
C VAL A 313 -10.54 12.55 -2.20
N ASN A 314 -9.37 13.17 -2.11
CA ASN A 314 -8.72 13.75 -3.27
C ASN A 314 -8.10 12.61 -4.09
N SER A 315 -8.67 12.32 -5.25
CA SER A 315 -8.23 11.26 -6.16
C SER A 315 -7.38 11.76 -7.33
N GLU A 316 -6.91 13.01 -7.26
CA GLU A 316 -5.99 13.54 -8.26
C GLU A 316 -4.61 12.90 -8.13
N HIS A 317 -4.00 12.62 -9.27
CA HIS A 317 -2.62 12.13 -9.32
C HIS A 317 -1.65 13.31 -9.25
N TYR A 318 -0.79 13.33 -8.25
CA TYR A 318 0.28 14.31 -8.11
C TYR A 318 1.55 13.83 -8.83
N GLY A 319 1.54 13.94 -10.16
CA GLY A 319 2.75 13.72 -10.96
C GLY A 319 3.73 14.89 -10.84
N PRO A 320 5.00 14.71 -11.20
CA PRO A 320 6.02 15.77 -11.16
C PRO A 320 5.72 16.92 -12.14
N PHE A 321 4.80 16.70 -13.07
CA PHE A 321 4.42 17.69 -14.07
C PHE A 321 2.92 17.58 -14.37
N VAL A 322 2.15 18.51 -13.84
CA VAL A 322 0.74 18.71 -14.18
C VAL A 322 0.65 20.10 -14.81
N MET A 323 0.30 20.16 -16.11
CA MET A 323 -0.21 21.42 -16.64
C MET A 323 -1.64 21.59 -16.12
N PRO A 324 -1.90 22.57 -15.26
CA PRO A 324 -3.27 22.89 -14.92
C PRO A 324 -4.00 23.25 -16.23
N PRO A 325 -5.29 22.88 -16.37
CA PRO A 325 -6.07 23.40 -17.46
C PRO A 325 -5.92 24.91 -17.43
N THR A 326 -5.66 25.52 -18.57
CA THR A 326 -5.56 26.98 -18.69
C THR A 326 -6.82 27.54 -18.03
N PRO A 327 -6.70 28.37 -16.98
CA PRO A 327 -7.90 28.91 -16.34
C PRO A 327 -8.72 29.61 -17.43
N ASP A 328 -9.99 29.27 -17.55
CA ASP A 328 -10.92 30.07 -18.31
C ASP A 328 -11.10 31.38 -17.54
N ILE A 329 -10.27 32.38 -17.90
CA ILE A 329 -10.22 33.70 -17.27
C ILE A 329 -11.58 34.39 -17.39
N SER A 330 -12.48 33.90 -18.27
CA SER A 330 -13.83 34.47 -18.44
C SER A 330 -14.79 34.18 -17.29
N GLN A 331 -14.46 33.19 -16.42
CA GLN A 331 -15.34 32.80 -15.30
C GLN A 331 -14.83 33.21 -13.91
N HIS A 332 -13.65 33.85 -13.78
CA HIS A 332 -13.04 34.12 -12.49
C HIS A 332 -13.12 35.57 -12.00
N ASP A 333 -14.00 36.38 -12.53
CA ASP A 333 -14.16 37.77 -12.08
C ASP A 333 -14.94 37.97 -10.77
N ARG A 334 -15.27 36.86 -10.05
CA ARG A 334 -16.06 36.98 -8.81
C ARG A 334 -15.41 36.25 -7.64
N TRP A 335 -14.61 36.97 -6.85
CA TRP A 335 -14.22 36.51 -5.51
C TRP A 335 -15.28 36.93 -4.49
N ARG A 336 -15.85 35.99 -3.75
CA ARG A 336 -16.65 36.30 -2.56
C ARG A 336 -15.72 36.46 -1.36
N ILE A 337 -15.56 37.66 -0.89
CA ILE A 337 -14.95 37.92 0.43
C ILE A 337 -16.06 37.81 1.46
N VAL A 338 -15.98 36.82 2.33
CA VAL A 338 -16.85 36.71 3.51
C VAL A 338 -16.13 37.39 4.67
N GLU A 339 -16.49 38.63 4.94
CA GLU A 339 -16.07 39.29 6.18
C GLU A 339 -16.98 38.85 7.31
N ARG A 340 -16.43 38.33 8.38
CA ARG A 340 -17.16 38.07 9.64
C ARG A 340 -17.16 39.33 10.45
N THR A 341 -18.34 39.88 10.73
CA THR A 341 -18.52 40.94 11.72
C THR A 341 -18.42 40.34 13.14
N HIS A 342 -18.09 41.15 14.12
CA HIS A 342 -17.94 40.72 15.52
C HIS A 342 -19.21 40.09 16.13
N ASP A 343 -20.35 40.25 15.50
CA ASP A 343 -21.67 39.78 15.96
C ASP A 343 -22.15 38.50 15.24
N GLY A 344 -21.28 37.82 14.45
CA GLY A 344 -21.57 36.49 13.89
C GLY A 344 -22.46 36.46 12.66
N GLU A 345 -22.92 37.58 12.11
CA GLU A 345 -23.66 37.62 10.87
C GLU A 345 -22.73 37.75 9.64
N ALA A 346 -22.94 36.91 8.64
CA ALA A 346 -22.18 36.91 7.40
C ALA A 346 -22.79 37.89 6.40
N THR A 347 -22.15 39.05 6.16
CA THR A 347 -22.48 39.94 5.05
C THR A 347 -21.53 39.70 3.88
N GLY A 348 -22.07 39.22 2.74
CA GLY A 348 -21.30 39.08 1.50
C GLY A 348 -21.34 40.34 0.67
N SER A 349 -20.19 40.99 0.37
CA SER A 349 -20.12 42.05 -0.64
C SER A 349 -19.40 41.52 -1.89
N GLU A 350 -19.98 41.71 -3.06
CA GLU A 350 -19.30 41.47 -4.35
C GLU A 350 -18.46 42.74 -4.70
N ARG A 351 -17.16 42.58 -4.90
CA ARG A 351 -16.30 43.64 -5.44
C ARG A 351 -15.73 43.22 -6.77
N GLU A 352 -15.86 44.07 -7.78
CA GLU A 352 -15.16 43.96 -9.06
C GLU A 352 -13.72 44.42 -8.90
N LEU A 353 -12.79 43.69 -9.53
CA LEU A 353 -11.38 44.13 -9.62
C LEU A 353 -11.23 45.37 -10.46
N PRO A 354 -10.34 46.30 -10.08
CA PRO A 354 -10.08 47.50 -10.89
C PRO A 354 -9.54 47.11 -12.28
N LYS A 355 -10.10 47.69 -13.33
CA LYS A 355 -9.76 47.44 -14.74
C LYS A 355 -8.29 47.76 -15.13
N SER A 356 -7.49 48.31 -14.21
CA SER A 356 -6.10 48.69 -14.45
C SER A 356 -5.09 47.53 -14.46
N LEU A 357 -5.49 46.32 -13.97
CA LEU A 357 -4.59 45.16 -13.97
C LEU A 357 -4.74 44.24 -15.20
N ALA A 358 -5.79 44.46 -16.01
CA ALA A 358 -6.06 43.62 -17.17
C ALA A 358 -5.28 44.03 -18.44
N SER A 359 -4.54 45.17 -18.44
CA SER A 359 -3.90 45.72 -19.66
C SER A 359 -2.39 45.47 -19.78
N GLU A 360 -1.74 44.82 -18.80
CA GLU A 360 -0.27 44.62 -18.88
C GLU A 360 0.20 43.25 -19.37
N SER A 361 -0.71 42.26 -19.55
CA SER A 361 -0.31 40.91 -19.98
C SER A 361 -0.31 40.68 -21.50
N ALA A 362 -0.53 41.72 -22.34
CA ALA A 362 -0.64 41.60 -23.79
C ALA A 362 0.57 42.12 -24.55
N LYS A 363 1.79 42.02 -24.04
CA LYS A 363 3.00 42.24 -24.84
C LYS A 363 3.75 40.93 -25.03
N LYS A 364 3.53 40.28 -26.17
CA LYS A 364 4.36 39.17 -26.68
C LYS A 364 5.79 39.68 -26.91
N PRO A 365 6.83 38.99 -26.43
CA PRO A 365 8.19 39.24 -26.91
C PRO A 365 8.31 38.71 -28.35
N LYS A 366 8.81 39.56 -29.25
CA LYS A 366 9.34 39.16 -30.57
C LYS A 366 10.73 38.55 -30.36
N LEU A 367 10.91 37.36 -30.89
CA LEU A 367 12.04 36.57 -31.32
C LEU A 367 12.07 35.21 -30.65
#